data_eb55df667c779ff28dde61835bc268bd
#
_entry.id   eb55df667c779ff28dde61835bc268bd
#
_cell.length_a   1.000
_cell.length_b   1.000
_cell.length_c   1.000
_cell.angle_alpha   90.00
_cell.angle_beta   90.00
_cell.angle_gamma   90.00
#
_symmetry.space_group_name_H-M   'P 1'
#
loop_
_entity.id
_entity.type
_entity.pdbx_description
1 polymer ?
#
loop_
_entity_poly.entity_id
_entity_poly.type
_entity_poly.pdbx_seq_one_letter_code
_entity_poly.pdbx_strand_id
1 'polypeptide(L)'
;MTHDGTASGALAAPGDFFMDGLLMDLLPFAEEVSRLKLFPTYSYFRVYKRGDTLAKHTDRQSCEISLTLCLGYEAERPWPIMVEGPTGVSTIELAAGDALFYRGIDCPHWREPLDGEYTAQVFLHYVDQNGPYAEWKYDKRPALPFTRPHGPK
;
A
#
# COMPACT_ATOMS: atom_id res chain seq x y z
N MET A 1 -2.60 -3.24 -17.22
CA MET A 1 -2.18 -2.15 -16.32
C MET A 1 -2.84 -0.85 -16.72
N THR A 2 -3.28 -0.06 -15.76
CA THR A 2 -3.94 1.22 -15.97
C THR A 2 -3.12 2.35 -15.35
N HIS A 3 -3.29 3.57 -15.86
CA HIS A 3 -2.79 4.76 -15.18
C HIS A 3 -3.81 5.17 -14.13
N ASP A 4 -3.35 5.51 -12.93
CA ASP A 4 -4.22 6.06 -11.91
C ASP A 4 -3.98 7.55 -11.69
N GLY A 5 -4.99 8.22 -11.16
CA GLY A 5 -4.98 9.67 -11.04
C GLY A 5 -4.11 10.24 -9.91
N THR A 6 -3.52 9.39 -9.06
CA THR A 6 -2.71 9.85 -7.91
C THR A 6 -1.22 9.91 -8.21
N ALA A 7 -0.77 9.23 -9.25
CA ALA A 7 0.62 9.24 -9.67
C ALA A 7 0.72 9.50 -11.17
N SER A 8 1.36 10.60 -11.53
CA SER A 8 1.53 10.98 -12.93
C SER A 8 2.38 9.96 -13.68
N GLY A 9 1.80 9.34 -14.70
CA GLY A 9 2.50 8.43 -15.59
C GLY A 9 2.80 7.03 -15.05
N ALA A 10 2.49 6.73 -13.80
CA ALA A 10 2.77 5.41 -13.22
C ALA A 10 1.86 4.34 -13.81
N LEU A 11 2.44 3.16 -14.07
CA LEU A 11 1.69 1.97 -14.42
C LEU A 11 1.24 1.27 -13.14
N ALA A 12 -0.04 0.94 -13.07
CA ALA A 12 -0.65 0.38 -11.88
C ALA A 12 -1.51 -0.85 -12.18
N ALA A 13 -1.58 -1.76 -11.23
CA ALA A 13 -2.42 -2.96 -11.29
C ALA A 13 -3.01 -3.24 -9.90
N PRO A 14 -4.35 -3.16 -9.73
CA PRO A 14 -4.98 -3.57 -8.49
C PRO A 14 -5.05 -5.09 -8.39
N GLY A 15 -4.83 -5.62 -7.17
CA GLY A 15 -5.28 -6.93 -6.75
C GLY A 15 -4.88 -8.13 -7.59
N ASP A 16 -3.63 -8.26 -7.99
CA ASP A 16 -3.22 -9.51 -8.62
C ASP A 16 -3.07 -10.64 -7.57
N PHE A 17 -3.04 -11.88 -8.05
CA PHE A 17 -2.99 -13.07 -7.20
C PHE A 17 -1.77 -13.09 -6.26
N PHE A 18 -0.59 -12.72 -6.78
CA PHE A 18 0.64 -12.72 -5.98
C PHE A 18 0.62 -11.62 -4.91
N MET A 19 0.16 -10.44 -5.27
CA MET A 19 0.11 -9.30 -4.35
C MET A 19 -0.97 -9.50 -3.28
N ASP A 20 -2.09 -10.12 -3.62
CA ASP A 20 -3.10 -10.53 -2.63
C ASP A 20 -2.58 -11.65 -1.73
N GLY A 21 -1.73 -12.56 -2.25
CA GLY A 21 -1.00 -13.53 -1.44
C GLY A 21 -0.10 -12.85 -0.41
N LEU A 22 0.65 -11.86 -0.83
CA LEU A 22 1.51 -11.07 0.05
C LEU A 22 0.70 -10.31 1.11
N LEU A 23 -0.46 -9.77 0.72
CA LEU A 23 -1.41 -9.11 1.63
C LEU A 23 -1.82 -10.05 2.78
N MET A 24 -2.09 -11.31 2.47
CA MET A 24 -2.44 -12.32 3.48
C MET A 24 -1.23 -12.79 4.28
N ASP A 25 -0.10 -13.00 3.64
CA ASP A 25 1.12 -13.48 4.30
C ASP A 25 1.67 -12.46 5.31
N LEU A 26 1.52 -11.17 5.04
CA LEU A 26 1.98 -10.11 5.93
C LEU A 26 0.95 -9.66 6.96
N LEU A 27 -0.27 -10.20 6.92
CA LEU A 27 -1.33 -9.85 7.88
C LEU A 27 -0.89 -10.05 9.36
N PRO A 28 -0.29 -11.19 9.75
CA PRO A 28 0.17 -11.36 11.14
C PRO A 28 1.21 -10.33 11.55
N PHE A 29 2.09 -9.95 10.64
CA PHE A 29 3.11 -8.94 10.88
C PHE A 29 2.48 -7.53 11.02
N ALA A 30 1.51 -7.21 10.17
CA ALA A 30 0.76 -5.96 10.27
C ALA A 30 -0.01 -5.86 11.59
N GLU A 31 -0.59 -6.97 12.06
CA GLU A 31 -1.25 -7.03 13.36
C GLU A 31 -0.27 -6.82 14.52
N GLU A 32 0.91 -7.41 14.43
CA GLU A 32 1.96 -7.22 15.45
C GLU A 32 2.41 -5.76 15.54
N VAL A 33 2.69 -5.14 14.42
CA VAL A 33 3.17 -3.74 14.37
C VAL A 33 2.08 -2.75 14.80
N SER A 34 0.85 -2.94 14.33
CA SER A 34 -0.26 -2.04 14.65
C SER A 34 -0.86 -2.29 16.03
N ARG A 35 -0.65 -3.48 16.59
CA ARG A 35 -1.31 -3.98 17.81
C ARG A 35 -2.82 -4.06 17.70
N LEU A 36 -3.32 -4.24 16.49
CA LEU A 36 -4.74 -4.37 16.17
C LEU A 36 -5.01 -5.73 15.54
N LYS A 37 -6.25 -6.20 15.64
CA LYS A 37 -6.75 -7.28 14.80
C LYS A 37 -7.28 -6.68 13.52
N LEU A 38 -6.78 -7.16 12.37
CA LEU A 38 -6.99 -6.54 11.09
C LEU A 38 -7.76 -7.44 10.11
N PHE A 39 -8.57 -6.80 9.26
CA PHE A 39 -9.06 -7.42 8.04
C PHE A 39 -8.23 -6.90 6.86
N PRO A 40 -7.78 -7.77 5.94
CA PRO A 40 -7.19 -7.32 4.69
C PRO A 40 -8.27 -6.70 3.80
N THR A 41 -7.89 -5.66 3.05
CA THR A 41 -8.81 -5.01 2.12
C THR A 41 -8.42 -5.25 0.68
N TYR A 42 -7.29 -4.73 0.22
CA TYR A 42 -6.80 -4.98 -1.13
C TYR A 42 -5.30 -4.70 -1.24
N SER A 43 -4.71 -5.17 -2.32
CA SER A 43 -3.35 -4.85 -2.73
C SER A 43 -3.36 -3.98 -3.98
N TYR A 44 -2.28 -3.22 -4.16
CA TYR A 44 -2.10 -2.36 -5.32
C TYR A 44 -0.63 -2.32 -5.70
N PHE A 45 -0.31 -2.65 -6.94
CA PHE A 45 1.05 -2.67 -7.46
C PHE A 45 1.27 -1.49 -8.40
N ARG A 46 2.42 -0.82 -8.28
CA ARG A 46 2.82 0.28 -9.18
C ARG A 46 4.27 0.17 -9.60
N VAL A 47 4.52 0.50 -10.84
CA VAL A 47 5.86 0.80 -11.35
C VAL A 47 5.91 2.28 -11.72
N TYR A 48 6.76 3.00 -11.03
CA TYR A 48 7.04 4.41 -11.30
C TYR A 48 8.29 4.51 -12.17
N LYS A 49 8.37 5.53 -12.98
CA LYS A 49 9.50 5.83 -13.85
C LYS A 49 9.98 7.26 -13.64
N ARG A 50 11.11 7.60 -14.20
CA ARG A 50 11.73 8.92 -14.06
C ARG A 50 10.72 10.04 -14.27
N GLY A 51 10.69 10.97 -13.33
CA GLY A 51 9.81 12.13 -13.33
C GLY A 51 8.42 11.89 -12.73
N ASP A 52 8.04 10.64 -12.48
CA ASP A 52 6.76 10.35 -11.81
C ASP A 52 6.75 10.90 -10.39
N THR A 53 5.58 11.35 -9.96
CA THR A 53 5.33 11.87 -8.62
C THR A 53 4.15 11.14 -7.99
N LEU A 54 4.05 11.23 -6.68
CA LEU A 54 2.83 10.90 -5.95
C LEU A 54 2.33 12.17 -5.28
N ALA A 55 1.16 12.66 -5.69
CA ALA A 55 0.58 13.88 -5.15
C ALA A 55 0.26 13.71 -3.65
N LYS A 56 0.45 14.77 -2.88
CA LYS A 56 0.13 14.78 -1.45
C LYS A 56 -1.37 14.49 -1.25
N HIS A 57 -1.68 13.44 -0.51
CA HIS A 57 -3.04 12.99 -0.25
C HIS A 57 -3.13 12.18 1.04
N THR A 58 -4.34 11.99 1.52
CA THR A 58 -4.70 10.94 2.47
C THR A 58 -5.49 9.86 1.73
N ASP A 59 -5.48 8.66 2.28
CA ASP A 59 -6.14 7.52 1.67
C ASP A 59 -7.63 7.45 2.01
N ARG A 60 -8.35 6.59 1.31
CA ARG A 60 -9.74 6.28 1.60
C ARG A 60 -9.87 5.24 2.73
N GLN A 61 -11.10 4.95 3.14
CA GLN A 61 -11.42 4.14 4.33
C GLN A 61 -10.80 2.74 4.30
N SER A 62 -10.76 2.08 3.14
CA SER A 62 -10.17 0.74 3.03
C SER A 62 -8.65 0.71 3.22
N CYS A 63 -8.01 1.86 3.30
CA CYS A 63 -6.59 2.05 3.52
C CYS A 63 -6.29 2.63 4.91
N GLU A 64 -7.09 2.31 5.91
CA GLU A 64 -6.92 2.80 7.29
C GLU A 64 -5.51 2.53 7.80
N ILE A 65 -5.07 1.27 7.66
CA ILE A 65 -3.70 0.83 7.95
C ILE A 65 -3.08 0.42 6.63
N SER A 66 -1.99 1.06 6.27
CA SER A 66 -1.32 0.83 4.99
C SER A 66 0.12 0.39 5.19
N LEU A 67 0.58 -0.44 4.28
CA LEU A 67 1.96 -0.84 4.16
C LEU A 67 2.40 -0.55 2.74
N THR A 68 3.49 0.21 2.58
CA THR A 68 4.19 0.33 1.30
C THR A 68 5.47 -0.48 1.37
N LEU A 69 5.63 -1.39 0.42
CA LEU A 69 6.79 -2.28 0.32
C LEU A 69 7.52 -1.99 -0.98
N CYS A 70 8.82 -1.71 -0.88
CA CYS A 70 9.68 -1.56 -2.05
C CYS A 70 10.06 -2.94 -2.58
N LEU A 71 9.68 -3.24 -3.82
CA LEU A 71 10.05 -4.50 -4.49
C LEU A 71 11.39 -4.41 -5.18
N GLY A 72 11.76 -3.24 -5.65
CA GLY A 72 13.04 -3.01 -6.34
C GLY A 72 13.05 -1.68 -7.07
N TYR A 73 14.25 -1.26 -7.44
CA TYR A 73 14.44 -0.01 -8.18
C TYR A 73 15.74 -0.05 -8.97
N GLU A 74 15.79 0.78 -10.00
CA GLU A 74 17.02 1.13 -10.71
C GLU A 74 17.25 2.63 -10.56
N ALA A 75 18.07 2.99 -9.58
CA ALA A 75 18.38 4.36 -9.18
C ALA A 75 19.63 4.35 -8.32
N GLU A 76 20.28 5.51 -8.16
CA GLU A 76 21.46 5.63 -7.29
C GLU A 76 21.10 5.43 -5.80
N ARG A 77 19.88 5.75 -5.42
CA ARG A 77 19.37 5.59 -4.04
C ARG A 77 17.86 5.33 -4.05
N PRO A 78 17.31 4.82 -2.93
CA PRO A 78 15.87 4.62 -2.81
C PRO A 78 15.09 5.92 -3.00
N TRP A 79 13.92 5.81 -3.57
CA TRP A 79 13.02 6.95 -3.79
C TRP A 79 12.26 7.29 -2.51
N PRO A 80 12.48 8.48 -1.90
CA PRO A 80 11.86 8.80 -0.63
C PRO A 80 10.33 8.92 -0.71
N ILE A 81 9.68 8.49 0.37
CA ILE A 81 8.28 8.86 0.66
C ILE A 81 8.26 9.85 1.82
N MET A 82 7.49 10.92 1.68
CA MET A 82 7.22 11.88 2.75
C MET A 82 5.90 11.53 3.41
N VAL A 83 5.90 11.50 4.73
CA VAL A 83 4.71 11.23 5.55
C VAL A 83 4.59 12.30 6.62
N GLU A 84 3.44 12.96 6.67
CA GLU A 84 3.14 13.99 7.66
C GLU A 84 2.38 13.38 8.83
N GLY A 85 3.00 13.40 10.00
CA GLY A 85 2.42 12.94 11.25
C GLY A 85 2.17 14.09 12.22
N PRO A 86 1.71 13.79 13.46
CA PRO A 86 1.42 14.83 14.47
C PRO A 86 2.62 15.72 14.85
N THR A 87 3.84 15.20 14.68
CA THR A 87 5.07 15.90 15.06
C THR A 87 5.84 16.49 13.88
N GLY A 88 5.29 16.42 12.68
CA GLY A 88 5.89 16.98 11.47
C GLY A 88 6.04 15.98 10.34
N VAL A 89 6.85 16.34 9.34
CA VAL A 89 7.08 15.54 8.14
C VAL A 89 8.32 14.67 8.32
N SER A 90 8.17 13.39 8.03
CA SER A 90 9.28 12.43 7.95
C SER A 90 9.57 12.09 6.49
N THR A 91 10.85 12.05 6.14
CA THR A 91 11.32 11.59 4.83
C THR A 91 11.91 10.20 5.00
N ILE A 92 11.37 9.21 4.32
CA ILE A 92 11.70 7.81 4.55
C ILE A 92 12.18 7.17 3.24
N GLU A 93 13.37 6.60 3.27
CA GLU A 93 13.92 5.82 2.16
C GLU A 93 13.75 4.32 2.45
N LEU A 94 13.19 3.60 1.48
CA LEU A 94 12.98 2.16 1.57
C LEU A 94 13.85 1.46 0.52
N ALA A 95 14.81 0.69 0.96
CA ALA A 95 15.54 -0.22 0.08
C ALA A 95 14.63 -1.38 -0.35
N ALA A 96 15.05 -2.14 -1.37
CA ALA A 96 14.30 -3.31 -1.80
C ALA A 96 14.10 -4.29 -0.63
N GLY A 97 12.86 -4.68 -0.38
CA GLY A 97 12.47 -5.52 0.73
C GLY A 97 12.09 -4.77 2.02
N ASP A 98 12.33 -3.46 2.08
CA ASP A 98 11.89 -2.64 3.22
C ASP A 98 10.42 -2.23 3.06
N ALA A 99 9.75 -2.09 4.19
CA ALA A 99 8.36 -1.68 4.24
C ALA A 99 8.12 -0.58 5.29
N LEU A 100 7.16 0.26 5.01
CA LEU A 100 6.67 1.28 5.94
C LEU A 100 5.21 1.02 6.25
N PHE A 101 4.90 0.92 7.54
CA PHE A 101 3.51 0.92 8.04
C PHE A 101 3.12 2.35 8.42
N TYR A 102 1.93 2.75 8.03
CA TYR A 102 1.38 4.07 8.38
C TYR A 102 -0.15 4.04 8.34
N ARG A 103 -0.75 5.02 8.99
CA ARG A 103 -2.20 5.22 8.93
C ARG A 103 -2.52 6.06 7.69
N GLY A 104 -2.75 5.40 6.58
CA GLY A 104 -2.96 6.08 5.30
C GLY A 104 -4.12 7.07 5.31
N ILE A 105 -5.17 6.77 6.07
CA ILE A 105 -6.36 7.64 6.21
C ILE A 105 -6.06 8.93 7.00
N ASP A 106 -5.08 8.91 7.92
CA ASP A 106 -4.80 10.03 8.82
C ASP A 106 -3.54 10.82 8.42
N CYS A 107 -2.59 10.16 7.75
CA CYS A 107 -1.28 10.74 7.47
C CYS A 107 -1.17 11.16 6.01
N PRO A 108 -1.18 12.46 5.70
CA PRO A 108 -0.85 12.93 4.35
C PRO A 108 0.51 12.40 3.93
N HIS A 109 0.61 11.90 2.72
CA HIS A 109 1.85 11.34 2.19
C HIS A 109 1.98 11.63 0.71
N TRP A 110 3.24 11.71 0.25
CA TRP A 110 3.56 12.08 -1.13
C TRP A 110 4.98 11.66 -1.49
N ARG A 111 5.28 11.73 -2.77
CA ARG A 111 6.64 11.56 -3.30
C ARG A 111 6.94 12.65 -4.32
N GLU A 112 8.13 13.24 -4.21
CA GLU A 112 8.67 14.18 -5.18
C GLU A 112 9.06 13.44 -6.48
N PRO A 113 9.38 14.13 -7.59
CA PRO A 113 9.74 13.46 -8.83
C PRO A 113 10.84 12.42 -8.65
N LEU A 114 10.62 11.21 -9.21
CA LEU A 114 11.61 10.15 -9.19
C LEU A 114 12.85 10.54 -10.01
N ASP A 115 14.00 10.53 -9.36
CA ASP A 115 15.30 10.69 -10.00
C ASP A 115 16.00 9.32 -10.11
N GLY A 116 15.49 8.49 -10.98
CA GLY A 116 15.97 7.14 -11.23
C GLY A 116 15.27 6.61 -12.46
N GLU A 117 15.62 5.42 -12.91
CA GLU A 117 14.99 4.83 -14.09
C GLU A 117 13.60 4.30 -13.75
N TYR A 118 13.49 3.50 -12.68
CA TYR A 118 12.19 3.02 -12.18
C TYR A 118 12.26 2.65 -10.69
N THR A 119 11.09 2.55 -10.09
CA THR A 119 10.88 1.88 -8.80
C THR A 119 9.55 1.12 -8.81
N ALA A 120 9.57 -0.10 -8.26
CA ALA A 120 8.40 -0.95 -8.15
C ALA A 120 7.96 -1.02 -6.69
N GLN A 121 6.69 -0.71 -6.44
CA GLN A 121 6.09 -0.65 -5.11
C GLN A 121 4.82 -1.50 -5.07
N VAL A 122 4.59 -2.15 -3.94
CA VAL A 122 3.28 -2.73 -3.63
C VAL A 122 2.71 -2.06 -2.39
N PHE A 123 1.42 -1.79 -2.45
CA PHE A 123 0.65 -1.22 -1.34
C PHE A 123 -0.29 -2.29 -0.83
N LEU A 124 -0.24 -2.56 0.47
CA LEU A 124 -1.07 -3.54 1.14
C LEU A 124 -1.92 -2.80 2.18
N HIS A 125 -3.23 -3.01 2.13
CA HIS A 125 -4.16 -2.23 2.94
C HIS A 125 -4.98 -3.12 3.84
N TYR A 126 -5.23 -2.61 5.05
CA TYR A 126 -5.97 -3.29 6.12
C TYR A 126 -6.87 -2.30 6.84
N VAL A 127 -7.87 -2.85 7.53
CA VAL A 127 -8.74 -2.09 8.45
C VAL A 127 -8.82 -2.80 9.80
N ASP A 128 -9.01 -2.03 10.87
CA ASP A 128 -9.24 -2.56 12.21
C ASP A 128 -10.57 -3.32 12.26
N GLN A 129 -10.53 -4.59 12.65
CA GLN A 129 -11.75 -5.41 12.78
C GLN A 129 -12.77 -4.82 13.76
N ASN A 130 -12.31 -4.08 14.74
CA ASN A 130 -13.12 -3.49 15.80
C ASN A 130 -13.30 -1.97 15.64
N GLY A 131 -12.86 -1.44 14.50
CA GLY A 131 -12.89 -0.01 14.21
C GLY A 131 -14.05 0.41 13.31
N PRO A 132 -14.11 1.71 12.98
CA PRO A 132 -15.22 2.28 12.22
C PRO A 132 -15.24 1.84 10.75
N TYR A 133 -14.15 1.25 10.25
CA TYR A 133 -14.01 0.88 8.82
C TYR A 133 -14.00 -0.64 8.58
N ALA A 134 -14.41 -1.43 9.56
CA ALA A 134 -14.44 -2.90 9.46
C ALA A 134 -15.28 -3.41 8.30
N GLU A 135 -16.30 -2.66 7.88
CA GLU A 135 -17.14 -2.97 6.73
C GLU A 135 -16.37 -3.01 5.39
N TRP A 136 -15.16 -2.42 5.34
CA TRP A 136 -14.33 -2.39 4.16
C TRP A 136 -13.47 -3.64 3.98
N LYS A 137 -13.68 -4.67 4.79
CA LYS A 137 -13.07 -5.98 4.59
C LYS A 137 -13.13 -6.39 3.12
N TYR A 138 -11.99 -6.87 2.58
CA TYR A 138 -11.81 -7.23 1.16
C TYR A 138 -12.20 -6.10 0.17
N ASP A 139 -12.16 -4.85 0.62
CA ASP A 139 -12.63 -3.68 -0.14
C ASP A 139 -14.09 -3.84 -0.61
N LYS A 140 -14.92 -4.35 0.30
CA LYS A 140 -16.35 -4.69 0.08
C LYS A 140 -16.59 -5.77 -0.98
N ARG A 141 -15.54 -6.50 -1.38
CA ARG A 141 -15.68 -7.69 -2.20
C ARG A 141 -16.07 -8.89 -1.33
N PRO A 142 -16.72 -9.93 -1.88
CA PRO A 142 -17.12 -11.11 -1.10
C PRO A 142 -15.94 -11.93 -0.57
N ALA A 143 -14.80 -11.91 -1.26
CA ALA A 143 -13.58 -12.63 -0.87
C ALA A 143 -12.37 -12.14 -1.66
N LEU A 144 -11.17 -12.47 -1.19
CA LEU A 144 -9.95 -12.45 -2.01
C LEU A 144 -9.89 -13.73 -2.87
N PRO A 145 -9.12 -13.74 -3.98
CA PRO A 145 -9.15 -14.86 -4.94
C PRO A 145 -8.90 -16.26 -4.34
N PHE A 146 -8.05 -16.35 -3.31
CA PHE A 146 -7.72 -17.62 -2.65
C PHE A 146 -8.44 -17.83 -1.32
N THR A 147 -9.28 -16.90 -0.88
CA THR A 147 -10.10 -17.04 0.33
C THR A 147 -11.54 -17.39 0.02
N ARG A 148 -11.87 -17.63 -1.25
CA ARG A 148 -13.23 -18.04 -1.61
C ARG A 148 -13.58 -19.30 -0.85
N PRO A 149 -14.68 -19.33 -0.10
CA PRO A 149 -15.16 -20.58 0.45
C PRO A 149 -15.36 -21.53 -0.73
N HIS A 150 -14.85 -22.75 -0.59
CA HIS A 150 -15.23 -23.81 -1.53
C HIS A 150 -16.76 -23.88 -1.48
N GLY A 151 -17.40 -23.52 -2.58
CA GLY A 151 -18.84 -23.70 -2.71
C GLY A 151 -19.21 -25.13 -2.37
N PRO A 152 -20.46 -25.41 -1.98
CA PRO A 152 -20.88 -26.76 -1.69
C PRO A 152 -20.57 -27.65 -2.91
N LYS A 153 -19.86 -28.75 -2.63
CA LYS A 153 -19.58 -29.78 -3.66
C LYS A 153 -20.89 -30.43 -4.09
#